data_53226a2e79ebf00a35586bdd3f58109e
#
_entry.id   53226a2e79ebf00a35586bdd3f58109e
#
_cell.length_a   1.000
_cell.length_b   1.000
_cell.length_c   1.000
_cell.angle_alpha   90.00
_cell.angle_beta   90.00
_cell.angle_gamma   90.00
#
_symmetry.space_group_name_H-M   'P 1'
#
loop_
_entity.id
_entity.type
_entity.pdbx_description
1 polymer ?
#
loop_
_entity_poly.entity_id
_entity_poly.type
_entity_poly.pdbx_seq_one_letter_code
_entity_poly.pdbx_strand_id
1 'polypeptide(L)'
;MGEQQSVADIGSITELKGFGRVVRDNTYEASLSFNINSYDNVQTSNGRVGITFLDDSQVRLTEHSELIIDEFIYDPDPSKSKMALQFASGTARFITGKLATIDKQNIFIKTPSATIGIRGTDFTVTVDELGRSLVILLPDNEGLPSGEIVVATAMGEVVLNKPYQATTVSMFEAAPTKPVILDLTLELIDNMLIVSKPKENEVAGRQDGGSSSSNVLDID
;
A
#
# COMPACT_ATOMS: atom_id res chain seq x y z
N MET A 1 -22.35 0.62 33.44
CA MET A 1 -22.51 0.79 31.99
C MET A 1 -21.17 1.31 31.49
N GLY A 2 -20.35 0.42 30.90
CA GLY A 2 -19.11 0.84 30.28
C GLY A 2 -19.41 1.51 28.95
N GLU A 3 -19.02 2.75 28.76
CA GLU A 3 -19.00 3.37 27.46
C GLU A 3 -18.03 2.56 26.60
N GLN A 4 -18.56 1.82 25.63
CA GLN A 4 -17.76 1.33 24.52
C GLN A 4 -17.31 2.56 23.76
N GLN A 5 -16.05 2.97 23.96
CA GLN A 5 -15.40 3.90 23.03
C GLN A 5 -15.48 3.26 21.65
N SER A 6 -16.28 3.85 20.77
CA SER A 6 -16.29 3.47 19.37
C SER A 6 -14.91 3.77 18.83
N VAL A 7 -14.16 2.72 18.52
CA VAL A 7 -12.86 2.88 17.83
C VAL A 7 -13.17 3.54 16.49
N ALA A 8 -12.56 4.70 16.23
CA ALA A 8 -12.84 5.46 15.03
C ALA A 8 -12.32 4.70 13.80
N ASP A 9 -13.12 4.69 12.74
CA ASP A 9 -12.69 4.19 11.44
C ASP A 9 -11.52 5.04 10.93
N ILE A 10 -10.43 4.40 10.56
CA ILE A 10 -9.20 5.07 10.09
C ILE A 10 -8.95 4.86 8.60
N GLY A 11 -9.75 4.04 7.96
CA GLY A 11 -9.69 3.71 6.54
C GLY A 11 -10.69 2.64 6.16
N SER A 12 -10.58 2.15 4.95
CA SER A 12 -11.42 1.07 4.45
C SER A 12 -10.68 0.21 3.43
N ILE A 13 -11.19 -1.01 3.22
CA ILE A 13 -10.75 -1.88 2.12
C ILE A 13 -11.34 -1.35 0.82
N THR A 14 -10.47 -0.90 -0.08
CA THR A 14 -10.84 -0.31 -1.37
C THR A 14 -10.57 -1.22 -2.56
N GLU A 15 -9.72 -2.24 -2.37
CA GLU A 15 -9.41 -3.25 -3.38
C GLU A 15 -9.45 -4.63 -2.73
N LEU A 16 -10.09 -5.59 -3.39
CA LEU A 16 -10.15 -6.98 -2.93
C LEU A 16 -10.18 -7.94 -4.12
N LYS A 17 -9.29 -8.94 -4.08
CA LYS A 17 -9.29 -10.07 -5.00
C LYS A 17 -8.97 -11.34 -4.22
N GLY A 18 -9.79 -12.37 -4.35
CA GLY A 18 -9.63 -13.62 -3.59
C GLY A 18 -10.00 -13.44 -2.11
N PHE A 19 -9.26 -14.07 -1.21
CA PHE A 19 -9.62 -14.18 0.20
C PHE A 19 -8.66 -13.41 1.11
N GLY A 20 -9.25 -12.69 2.05
CA GLY A 20 -8.56 -12.02 3.16
C GLY A 20 -9.47 -11.97 4.38
N ARG A 21 -8.89 -11.63 5.51
CA ARG A 21 -9.62 -11.46 6.78
C ARG A 21 -9.05 -10.30 7.58
N VAL A 22 -9.90 -9.74 8.41
CA VAL A 22 -9.54 -8.73 9.41
C VAL A 22 -9.77 -9.33 10.78
N VAL A 23 -8.72 -9.41 11.57
CA VAL A 23 -8.77 -9.93 12.95
C VAL A 23 -8.70 -8.75 13.92
N ARG A 24 -9.70 -8.64 14.79
CA ARG A 24 -9.76 -7.66 15.86
C ARG A 24 -10.22 -8.40 17.15
N ASP A 25 -11.35 -8.09 17.74
CA ASP A 25 -12.05 -8.89 18.78
C ASP A 25 -12.59 -10.22 18.23
N ASN A 26 -12.99 -10.21 16.96
CA ASN A 26 -13.41 -11.36 16.17
C ASN A 26 -12.68 -11.41 14.85
N THR A 27 -12.83 -12.50 14.11
CA THR A 27 -12.33 -12.62 12.75
C THR A 27 -13.46 -12.31 11.76
N TYR A 28 -13.23 -11.36 10.89
CA TYR A 28 -14.15 -10.93 9.84
C TYR A 28 -13.57 -11.27 8.48
N GLU A 29 -14.41 -11.72 7.56
CA GLU A 29 -14.02 -11.86 6.17
C GLU A 29 -13.82 -10.47 5.54
N ALA A 30 -12.74 -10.27 4.81
CA ALA A 30 -12.50 -9.02 4.12
C ALA A 30 -13.53 -8.80 3.01
N SER A 31 -14.08 -7.60 2.92
CA SER A 31 -15.00 -7.18 1.87
C SER A 31 -14.72 -5.74 1.43
N LEU A 32 -15.14 -5.38 0.23
CA LEU A 32 -15.04 -3.99 -0.22
C LEU A 32 -15.81 -3.07 0.73
N SER A 33 -15.26 -1.90 1.00
CA SER A 33 -15.77 -0.91 1.95
C SER A 33 -15.82 -1.37 3.41
N PHE A 34 -15.16 -2.49 3.76
CA PHE A 34 -15.01 -2.89 5.15
C PHE A 34 -14.14 -1.85 5.88
N ASN A 35 -14.67 -1.31 6.98
CA ASN A 35 -13.98 -0.29 7.77
C ASN A 35 -12.79 -0.87 8.54
N ILE A 36 -11.68 -0.19 8.45
CA ILE A 36 -10.42 -0.53 9.13
C ILE A 36 -10.25 0.38 10.34
N ASN A 37 -9.85 -0.21 11.45
CA ASN A 37 -9.64 0.44 12.74
C ASN A 37 -8.20 0.28 13.21
N SER A 38 -7.77 1.12 14.15
CA SER A 38 -6.52 0.87 14.88
C SER A 38 -6.58 -0.49 15.58
N TYR A 39 -5.44 -1.16 15.62
CA TYR A 39 -5.23 -2.51 16.16
C TYR A 39 -5.81 -3.65 15.31
N ASP A 40 -6.36 -3.38 14.13
CA ASP A 40 -6.72 -4.43 13.19
C ASP A 40 -5.50 -5.16 12.68
N ASN A 41 -5.62 -6.48 12.55
CA ASN A 41 -4.66 -7.33 11.86
C ASN A 41 -5.29 -7.81 10.55
N VAL A 42 -4.80 -7.30 9.42
CA VAL A 42 -5.28 -7.64 8.08
C VAL A 42 -4.39 -8.72 7.49
N GLN A 43 -5.01 -9.85 7.16
CA GLN A 43 -4.33 -11.03 6.65
C GLN A 43 -4.89 -11.45 5.30
N THR A 44 -4.02 -11.76 4.36
CA THR A 44 -4.38 -12.35 3.08
C THR A 44 -3.98 -13.82 3.04
N SER A 45 -4.79 -14.65 2.38
CA SER A 45 -4.42 -16.02 2.02
C SER A 45 -4.14 -16.09 0.51
N ASN A 46 -4.97 -16.75 -0.27
CA ASN A 46 -4.89 -16.73 -1.73
C ASN A 46 -5.63 -15.49 -2.27
N GLY A 47 -5.26 -14.30 -1.80
CA GLY A 47 -5.96 -13.08 -2.10
C GLY A 47 -5.08 -11.85 -1.96
N ARG A 48 -5.63 -10.71 -2.37
CA ARG A 48 -4.99 -9.40 -2.32
C ARG A 48 -5.97 -8.40 -1.74
N VAL A 49 -5.46 -7.54 -0.88
CA VAL A 49 -6.25 -6.53 -0.18
C VAL A 49 -5.58 -5.17 -0.36
N GLY A 50 -6.33 -4.18 -0.83
CA GLY A 50 -5.93 -2.78 -0.81
C GLY A 50 -6.71 -2.02 0.25
N ILE A 51 -6.00 -1.27 1.08
CA ILE A 51 -6.53 -0.42 2.14
C ILE A 51 -6.24 1.02 1.76
N THR A 52 -7.23 1.89 1.86
CA THR A 52 -7.05 3.35 1.79
C THR A 52 -7.39 3.96 3.13
N PHE A 53 -6.45 4.71 3.69
CA PHE A 53 -6.59 5.42 4.96
C PHE A 53 -7.22 6.80 4.78
N LEU A 54 -7.62 7.44 5.87
CA LEU A 54 -8.28 8.77 5.87
C LEU A 54 -7.40 9.90 5.31
N ASP A 55 -6.09 9.74 5.31
CA ASP A 55 -5.12 10.67 4.75
C ASP A 55 -4.80 10.41 3.27
N ASP A 56 -5.54 9.53 2.62
CA ASP A 56 -5.32 9.01 1.26
C ASP A 56 -4.06 8.13 1.10
N SER A 57 -3.38 7.76 2.20
CA SER A 57 -2.35 6.72 2.16
C SER A 57 -2.94 5.38 1.75
N GLN A 58 -2.20 4.59 0.99
CA GLN A 58 -2.64 3.29 0.51
C GLN A 58 -1.64 2.20 0.89
N VAL A 59 -2.17 1.05 1.26
CA VAL A 59 -1.39 -0.17 1.44
C VAL A 59 -2.01 -1.28 0.59
N ARG A 60 -1.21 -1.91 -0.27
CA ARG A 60 -1.63 -3.02 -1.11
C ARG A 60 -0.89 -4.27 -0.69
N LEU A 61 -1.62 -5.23 -0.13
CA LEU A 61 -1.11 -6.51 0.32
C LEU A 61 -1.26 -7.55 -0.80
N THR A 62 -0.21 -8.31 -1.06
CA THR A 62 -0.28 -9.48 -1.93
C THR A 62 -0.75 -10.72 -1.17
N GLU A 63 -0.69 -11.89 -1.79
CA GLU A 63 -1.02 -13.17 -1.16
C GLU A 63 -0.08 -13.47 0.03
N HIS A 64 -0.61 -14.17 1.04
CA HIS A 64 0.12 -14.58 2.24
C HIS A 64 0.82 -13.44 3.00
N SER A 65 0.16 -12.28 3.04
CA SER A 65 0.66 -11.10 3.74
C SER A 65 -0.09 -10.85 5.04
N GLU A 66 0.61 -10.27 6.00
CA GLU A 66 0.07 -9.89 7.30
C GLU A 66 0.51 -8.47 7.68
N LEU A 67 -0.49 -7.60 7.88
CA LEU A 67 -0.33 -6.21 8.28
C LEU A 67 -1.11 -5.94 9.57
N ILE A 68 -0.43 -5.47 10.60
CA ILE A 68 -1.02 -5.03 11.86
C ILE A 68 -0.96 -3.50 11.89
N ILE A 69 -2.08 -2.88 12.22
CA ILE A 69 -2.18 -1.43 12.35
C ILE A 69 -2.05 -1.10 13.83
N ASP A 70 -0.84 -0.70 14.26
CA ASP A 70 -0.63 -0.36 15.68
C ASP A 70 -1.33 0.93 16.06
N GLU A 71 -1.12 1.98 15.25
CA GLU A 71 -1.69 3.29 15.53
C GLU A 71 -1.82 4.09 14.24
N PHE A 72 -2.95 4.72 14.06
CA PHE A 72 -3.17 5.69 13.00
C PHE A 72 -3.96 6.88 13.57
N ILE A 73 -3.34 8.05 13.54
CA ILE A 73 -3.94 9.32 13.94
C ILE A 73 -3.74 10.30 12.79
N TYR A 74 -4.84 10.81 12.27
CA TYR A 74 -4.82 11.88 11.29
C TYR A 74 -5.51 13.11 11.90
N ASP A 75 -4.71 14.11 12.24
CA ASP A 75 -5.13 15.35 12.91
C ASP A 75 -4.86 16.56 11.98
N PRO A 76 -5.72 17.59 11.97
CA PRO A 76 -5.45 18.84 11.27
C PRO A 76 -4.13 19.51 11.71
N ASP A 77 -3.68 19.27 12.95
CA ASP A 77 -2.35 19.63 13.41
C ASP A 77 -1.37 18.52 13.05
N PRO A 78 -0.46 18.73 12.06
CA PRO A 78 0.46 17.69 11.61
C PRO A 78 1.32 17.10 12.73
N SER A 79 1.67 17.87 13.76
CA SER A 79 2.50 17.40 14.87
C SER A 79 1.82 16.31 15.73
N LYS A 80 0.50 16.19 15.66
CA LYS A 80 -0.29 15.20 16.37
C LYS A 80 -0.63 13.98 15.53
N SER A 81 -0.37 14.04 14.23
CA SER A 81 -0.62 12.93 13.33
C SER A 81 0.45 11.85 13.46
N LYS A 82 0.05 10.58 13.35
CA LYS A 82 0.93 9.43 13.52
C LYS A 82 0.45 8.25 12.70
N MET A 83 1.39 7.52 12.12
CA MET A 83 1.14 6.23 11.50
C MET A 83 2.21 5.23 11.97
N ALA A 84 1.79 4.21 12.67
CA ALA A 84 2.64 3.10 13.10
C ALA A 84 2.00 1.79 12.63
N LEU A 85 2.70 1.10 11.72
CA LEU A 85 2.27 -0.18 11.15
C LEU A 85 3.30 -1.25 11.46
N GLN A 86 2.87 -2.51 11.58
CA GLN A 86 3.75 -3.68 11.62
C GLN A 86 3.45 -4.55 10.40
N PHE A 87 4.45 -4.80 9.59
CA PHE A 87 4.36 -5.70 8.46
C PHE A 87 5.10 -7.00 8.79
N ALA A 88 4.33 -8.03 9.11
CA ALA A 88 4.85 -9.26 9.68
C ALA A 88 5.35 -10.25 8.63
N SER A 89 4.69 -10.34 7.47
CA SER A 89 5.03 -11.28 6.40
C SER A 89 4.43 -10.91 5.05
N GLY A 90 4.98 -11.46 3.97
CA GLY A 90 4.49 -11.32 2.61
C GLY A 90 5.11 -10.15 1.86
N THR A 91 4.38 -9.59 0.89
CA THR A 91 4.80 -8.41 0.12
C THR A 91 3.71 -7.36 0.12
N ALA A 92 4.09 -6.11 0.36
CA ALA A 92 3.20 -4.97 0.33
C ALA A 92 3.81 -3.79 -0.41
N ARG A 93 2.95 -2.99 -1.06
CA ARG A 93 3.28 -1.66 -1.57
C ARG A 93 2.61 -0.62 -0.69
N PHE A 94 3.38 0.36 -0.27
CA PHE A 94 2.95 1.47 0.56
C PHE A 94 3.07 2.75 -0.26
N ILE A 95 1.97 3.50 -0.35
CA ILE A 95 1.90 4.80 -1.02
C ILE A 95 1.44 5.79 0.04
N THR A 96 2.30 6.74 0.39
CA THR A 96 1.97 7.74 1.40
C THR A 96 1.06 8.82 0.85
N GLY A 97 0.05 9.19 1.62
CA GLY A 97 -0.89 10.26 1.33
C GLY A 97 -0.49 11.58 1.97
N LYS A 98 -1.45 12.25 2.59
CA LYS A 98 -1.28 13.58 3.19
C LYS A 98 -0.36 13.59 4.40
N LEU A 99 -0.23 12.48 5.13
CA LEU A 99 0.75 12.32 6.22
C LEU A 99 2.20 12.45 5.75
N ALA A 100 2.47 12.30 4.46
CA ALA A 100 3.80 12.44 3.87
C ALA A 100 4.50 13.78 4.17
N THR A 101 3.75 14.82 4.48
CA THR A 101 4.26 16.16 4.81
C THR A 101 4.58 16.36 6.30
N ILE A 102 4.32 15.33 7.12
CA ILE A 102 4.44 15.35 8.56
C ILE A 102 5.87 14.95 9.01
N ASP A 103 6.18 15.24 10.28
CA ASP A 103 7.49 14.95 10.85
C ASP A 103 7.84 13.45 10.75
N LYS A 104 9.02 13.18 10.22
CA LYS A 104 9.56 11.85 9.89
C LYS A 104 9.51 10.82 11.03
N GLN A 105 9.47 11.27 12.28
CA GLN A 105 9.49 10.42 13.46
C GLN A 105 8.14 9.77 13.75
N ASN A 106 7.07 10.27 13.13
CA ASN A 106 5.71 9.86 13.41
C ASN A 106 5.15 8.86 12.39
N ILE A 107 5.89 8.59 11.30
CA ILE A 107 5.46 7.65 10.25
C ILE A 107 6.51 6.57 10.07
N PHE A 108 6.18 5.36 10.50
CA PHE A 108 7.09 4.22 10.38
C PHE A 108 6.34 2.90 10.22
N ILE A 109 7.03 1.96 9.59
CA ILE A 109 6.62 0.56 9.49
C ILE A 109 7.68 -0.30 10.15
N LYS A 110 7.26 -1.16 11.06
CA LYS A 110 8.11 -2.18 11.66
C LYS A 110 7.97 -3.48 10.89
N THR A 111 9.11 -4.13 10.65
CA THR A 111 9.19 -5.51 10.21
C THR A 111 9.93 -6.33 11.28
N PRO A 112 9.97 -7.66 11.20
CA PRO A 112 10.75 -8.47 12.14
C PRO A 112 12.23 -8.09 12.18
N SER A 113 12.80 -7.59 11.07
CA SER A 113 14.22 -7.29 10.95
C SER A 113 14.58 -5.80 10.90
N ALA A 114 13.63 -4.89 10.75
CA ALA A 114 13.93 -3.46 10.59
C ALA A 114 12.79 -2.54 11.03
N THR A 115 13.14 -1.27 11.28
CA THR A 115 12.20 -0.15 11.33
C THR A 115 12.39 0.72 10.10
N ILE A 116 11.32 1.00 9.38
CA ILE A 116 11.30 1.76 8.13
C ILE A 116 10.65 3.10 8.40
N GLY A 117 11.46 4.17 8.45
CA GLY A 117 11.00 5.54 8.55
C GLY A 117 10.68 6.09 7.16
N ILE A 118 9.56 6.81 7.01
CA ILE A 118 9.01 7.19 5.71
C ILE A 118 8.93 8.71 5.62
N ARG A 119 9.34 9.22 4.45
CA ARG A 119 9.21 10.62 4.10
C ARG A 119 8.66 10.77 2.69
N GLY A 120 7.34 10.77 2.57
CA GLY A 120 6.62 11.00 1.33
C GLY A 120 7.05 10.07 0.21
N THR A 121 6.64 8.79 0.25
CA THR A 121 7.21 7.78 -0.65
C THR A 121 6.18 6.82 -1.21
N ASP A 122 6.54 6.22 -2.34
CA ASP A 122 5.97 4.99 -2.89
C ASP A 122 7.07 3.92 -2.84
N PHE A 123 6.83 2.80 -2.17
CA PHE A 123 7.83 1.77 -1.97
C PHE A 123 7.21 0.40 -1.71
N THR A 124 8.02 -0.63 -1.88
CA THR A 124 7.64 -2.00 -1.55
C THR A 124 8.45 -2.55 -0.40
N VAL A 125 7.81 -3.41 0.39
CA VAL A 125 8.46 -4.21 1.43
C VAL A 125 8.08 -5.65 1.21
N THR A 126 9.07 -6.53 1.22
CA THR A 126 8.86 -7.99 1.29
C THR A 126 9.48 -8.51 2.56
N VAL A 127 8.72 -9.29 3.32
CA VAL A 127 9.18 -10.03 4.51
C VAL A 127 9.00 -11.50 4.24
N ASP A 128 10.10 -12.24 4.23
CA ASP A 128 10.07 -13.68 3.96
C ASP A 128 9.77 -14.52 5.24
N GLU A 129 9.69 -15.83 5.08
CA GLU A 129 9.38 -16.77 6.16
C GLU A 129 10.41 -16.79 7.29
N LEU A 130 11.62 -16.28 7.05
CA LEU A 130 12.67 -16.13 8.05
C LEU A 130 12.67 -14.75 8.71
N GLY A 131 11.71 -13.88 8.36
CA GLY A 131 11.60 -12.50 8.85
C GLY A 131 12.60 -11.53 8.22
N ARG A 132 13.31 -11.92 7.14
CA ARG A 132 14.21 -11.04 6.42
C ARG A 132 13.40 -10.05 5.58
N SER A 133 13.86 -8.81 5.54
CA SER A 133 13.17 -7.75 4.82
C SER A 133 13.95 -7.31 3.58
N LEU A 134 13.24 -7.10 2.48
CA LEU A 134 13.70 -6.37 1.29
C LEU A 134 12.86 -5.11 1.17
N VAL A 135 13.50 -3.96 1.06
CA VAL A 135 12.83 -2.64 0.90
C VAL A 135 13.32 -2.03 -0.41
N ILE A 136 12.39 -1.57 -1.25
CA ILE A 136 12.68 -0.96 -2.56
C ILE A 136 11.92 0.37 -2.67
N LEU A 137 12.65 1.47 -2.86
CA LEU A 137 12.07 2.77 -3.17
C LEU A 137 11.62 2.81 -4.63
N LEU A 138 10.37 3.18 -4.88
CA LEU A 138 9.82 3.28 -6.22
C LEU A 138 9.93 4.73 -6.76
N PRO A 139 9.95 4.90 -8.08
CA PRO A 139 9.86 6.21 -8.70
C PRO A 139 8.43 6.78 -8.61
N ASP A 140 8.33 8.08 -8.76
CA ASP A 140 7.08 8.76 -9.09
C ASP A 140 6.72 8.61 -10.59
N ASN A 141 5.67 9.30 -11.03
CA ASN A 141 5.20 9.26 -12.41
C ASN A 141 6.18 9.90 -13.42
N GLU A 142 7.15 10.69 -12.94
CA GLU A 142 8.18 11.36 -13.75
C GLU A 142 9.48 10.54 -13.78
N GLY A 143 9.53 9.41 -13.07
CA GLY A 143 10.72 8.56 -12.95
C GLY A 143 11.73 9.06 -11.93
N LEU A 144 11.38 10.08 -11.14
CA LEU A 144 12.18 10.60 -10.03
C LEU A 144 11.92 9.80 -8.75
N PRO A 145 12.79 9.89 -7.72
CA PRO A 145 12.50 9.24 -6.45
C PRO A 145 11.22 9.82 -5.85
N SER A 146 10.26 8.95 -5.51
CA SER A 146 8.98 9.37 -4.90
C SER A 146 9.14 10.01 -3.52
N GLY A 147 10.32 9.90 -2.91
CA GLY A 147 10.66 10.45 -1.61
C GLY A 147 11.93 9.83 -1.02
N GLU A 148 11.97 9.68 0.29
CA GLU A 148 13.12 9.14 1.03
C GLU A 148 12.66 8.11 2.06
N ILE A 149 13.40 7.03 2.19
CA ILE A 149 13.19 5.99 3.20
C ILE A 149 14.46 5.83 4.02
N VAL A 150 14.30 5.72 5.34
CA VAL A 150 15.36 5.32 6.25
C VAL A 150 15.06 3.92 6.76
N VAL A 151 15.93 2.96 6.47
CA VAL A 151 15.85 1.59 6.98
C VAL A 151 16.85 1.42 8.11
N ALA A 152 16.35 1.26 9.32
CA ALA A 152 17.13 1.25 10.55
C ALA A 152 17.02 -0.09 11.29
N THR A 153 18.12 -0.48 11.90
CA THR A 153 18.25 -1.64 12.81
C THR A 153 19.00 -1.23 14.08
N ALA A 154 19.20 -2.15 15.00
CA ALA A 154 20.06 -1.91 16.18
C ALA A 154 21.53 -1.62 15.82
N MET A 155 21.99 -2.05 14.63
CA MET A 155 23.40 -1.97 14.20
C MET A 155 23.69 -0.88 13.18
N GLY A 156 22.69 -0.08 12.81
CA GLY A 156 22.86 1.05 11.88
C GLY A 156 21.65 1.29 10.99
N GLU A 157 21.82 2.24 10.09
CA GLU A 157 20.77 2.64 9.16
C GLU A 157 21.33 2.90 7.77
N VAL A 158 20.45 2.83 6.77
CA VAL A 158 20.71 3.23 5.39
C VAL A 158 19.57 4.09 4.89
N VAL A 159 19.87 4.98 3.95
CA VAL A 159 18.90 5.87 3.31
C VAL A 159 18.72 5.43 1.86
N LEU A 160 17.46 5.25 1.45
CA LEU A 160 17.06 5.06 0.06
C LEU A 160 16.46 6.38 -0.45
N ASN A 161 17.06 6.96 -1.49
CA ASN A 161 16.66 8.24 -2.07
C ASN A 161 16.83 8.31 -3.59
N LYS A 162 16.98 7.14 -4.24
CA LYS A 162 17.04 7.02 -5.70
C LYS A 162 16.00 6.01 -6.18
N PRO A 163 15.44 6.19 -7.39
CA PRO A 163 14.50 5.24 -7.96
C PRO A 163 15.08 3.83 -7.99
N TYR A 164 14.29 2.83 -7.62
CA TYR A 164 14.65 1.41 -7.57
C TYR A 164 15.83 1.08 -6.64
N GLN A 165 16.21 2.01 -5.77
CA GLN A 165 17.22 1.73 -4.76
C GLN A 165 16.63 0.80 -3.71
N ALA A 166 17.38 -0.25 -3.36
CA ALA A 166 16.95 -1.32 -2.48
C ALA A 166 18.00 -1.66 -1.43
N THR A 167 17.52 -2.15 -0.29
CA THR A 167 18.34 -2.74 0.77
C THR A 167 17.68 -4.00 1.33
N THR A 168 18.49 -4.91 1.83
CA THR A 168 18.02 -6.10 2.55
C THR A 168 18.48 -6.05 4.01
N VAL A 169 17.65 -6.61 4.89
CA VAL A 169 17.96 -6.77 6.31
C VAL A 169 17.67 -8.20 6.71
N SER A 170 18.68 -8.88 7.23
CA SER A 170 18.56 -10.30 7.60
C SER A 170 17.95 -10.51 8.99
N MET A 171 18.26 -9.63 9.94
CA MET A 171 17.73 -9.62 11.30
C MET A 171 17.94 -8.24 11.94
N PHE A 172 17.22 -7.94 13.02
CA PHE A 172 17.27 -6.62 13.65
C PHE A 172 18.65 -6.29 14.25
N GLU A 173 19.41 -7.29 14.65
CA GLU A 173 20.78 -7.18 15.18
C GLU A 173 21.87 -7.10 14.10
N ALA A 174 21.49 -7.09 12.81
CA ALA A 174 22.41 -6.94 11.69
C ALA A 174 22.21 -5.58 11.02
N ALA A 175 23.31 -4.96 10.56
CA ALA A 175 23.18 -3.73 9.78
C ALA A 175 22.48 -4.00 8.43
N PRO A 176 21.67 -3.05 7.94
CA PRO A 176 21.14 -3.15 6.58
C PRO A 176 22.26 -3.23 5.55
N THR A 177 22.03 -3.93 4.44
CA THR A 177 23.01 -3.95 3.34
C THR A 177 23.18 -2.58 2.72
N LYS A 178 24.34 -2.30 2.14
CA LYS A 178 24.53 -1.07 1.36
C LYS A 178 23.49 -1.00 0.24
N PRO A 179 22.83 0.17 0.07
CA PRO A 179 21.83 0.32 -0.96
C PRO A 179 22.37 0.06 -2.36
N VAL A 180 21.62 -0.70 -3.15
CA VAL A 180 21.91 -0.99 -4.56
C VAL A 180 20.72 -0.56 -5.42
N ILE A 181 20.98 -0.16 -6.66
CA ILE A 181 19.91 0.14 -7.63
C ILE A 181 19.61 -1.16 -8.36
N LEU A 182 18.34 -1.55 -8.36
CA LEU A 182 17.86 -2.74 -9.08
C LEU A 182 17.46 -2.35 -10.51
N ASP A 183 17.76 -3.22 -11.47
CA ASP A 183 17.29 -3.07 -12.85
C ASP A 183 15.85 -3.63 -12.94
N LEU A 184 14.90 -2.83 -12.49
CA LEU A 184 13.48 -3.15 -12.44
C LEU A 184 12.68 -2.08 -13.18
N THR A 185 11.49 -2.46 -13.65
CA THR A 185 10.49 -1.53 -14.17
C THR A 185 9.28 -1.50 -13.26
N LEU A 186 8.53 -0.38 -13.24
CA LEU A 186 7.27 -0.30 -12.51
C LEU A 186 6.28 -1.37 -12.98
N GLU A 187 6.26 -1.67 -14.28
CA GLU A 187 5.43 -2.71 -14.84
C GLU A 187 5.76 -4.10 -14.26
N LEU A 188 7.06 -4.41 -14.10
CA LEU A 188 7.47 -5.66 -13.47
C LEU A 188 7.04 -5.71 -12.00
N ILE A 189 7.21 -4.61 -11.26
CA ILE A 189 6.78 -4.51 -9.87
C ILE A 189 5.26 -4.58 -9.76
N ASP A 190 4.52 -3.85 -10.58
CA ASP A 190 3.07 -3.92 -10.65
C ASP A 190 2.60 -5.33 -11.01
N ASN A 191 3.28 -6.04 -11.88
CA ASN A 191 2.98 -7.44 -12.20
C ASN A 191 3.30 -8.40 -11.05
N MET A 192 4.33 -8.15 -10.27
CA MET A 192 4.66 -8.95 -9.08
C MET A 192 3.70 -8.66 -7.92
N LEU A 193 3.25 -7.41 -7.80
CA LEU A 193 2.37 -6.91 -6.75
C LEU A 193 0.90 -6.90 -7.17
N ILE A 194 0.58 -7.33 -8.39
CA ILE A 194 -0.66 -7.06 -9.12
C ILE A 194 -1.90 -7.06 -8.23
N VAL A 195 -2.31 -5.88 -7.87
CA VAL A 195 -3.72 -5.53 -7.90
C VAL A 195 -3.90 -4.80 -9.24
N SER A 196 -4.51 -5.44 -10.20
CA SER A 196 -4.77 -4.83 -11.51
C SER A 196 -5.58 -3.55 -11.27
N LYS A 197 -5.11 -2.41 -11.79
CA LYS A 197 -5.95 -1.21 -11.85
C LYS A 197 -7.31 -1.63 -12.44
N PRO A 198 -8.45 -1.16 -11.91
CA PRO A 198 -9.71 -1.33 -12.58
C PRO A 198 -9.53 -0.81 -14.00
N LYS A 199 -9.87 -1.61 -15.02
CA LYS A 199 -9.97 -1.09 -16.39
C LYS A 199 -10.99 0.04 -16.31
N GLU A 200 -10.57 1.27 -16.56
CA GLU A 200 -11.51 2.34 -16.89
C GLU A 200 -12.34 1.79 -18.04
N ASN A 201 -13.63 1.58 -17.77
CA ASN A 201 -14.57 1.26 -18.83
C ASN A 201 -14.56 2.47 -19.77
N GLU A 202 -13.88 2.33 -20.89
CA GLU A 202 -14.14 3.16 -22.04
C GLU A 202 -15.64 3.01 -22.32
N VAL A 203 -16.38 4.03 -21.95
CA VAL A 203 -17.76 4.22 -22.37
C VAL A 203 -17.64 4.43 -23.87
N ALA A 204 -17.74 3.33 -24.62
CA ALA A 204 -17.90 3.41 -26.07
C ALA A 204 -19.13 4.24 -26.35
N GLY A 205 -18.91 5.47 -26.77
CA GLY A 205 -19.95 6.34 -27.25
C GLY A 205 -20.68 5.64 -28.39
N ARG A 206 -21.91 5.22 -28.13
CA ARG A 206 -22.86 4.87 -29.18
C ARG A 206 -23.10 6.11 -30.02
N GLN A 207 -22.44 6.20 -31.15
CA GLN A 207 -22.88 7.06 -32.23
C GLN A 207 -24.11 6.39 -32.83
N ASP A 208 -25.28 6.94 -32.52
CA ASP A 208 -26.50 6.70 -33.29
C ASP A 208 -26.29 7.27 -34.69
N GLY A 209 -25.90 6.44 -35.61
CA GLY A 209 -25.92 6.69 -37.04
C GLY A 209 -27.32 6.44 -37.55
N GLY A 210 -28.19 7.43 -37.53
CA GLY A 210 -29.46 7.40 -38.24
C GLY A 210 -29.23 7.29 -39.75
N SER A 211 -29.49 6.13 -40.34
CA SER A 211 -29.60 5.96 -41.78
C SER A 211 -31.06 6.23 -42.18
N SER A 212 -31.30 7.39 -42.78
CA SER A 212 -32.50 7.64 -43.54
C SER A 212 -32.39 6.93 -44.88
N SER A 213 -33.17 5.87 -45.07
CA SER A 213 -33.42 5.29 -46.38
C SER A 213 -34.49 6.09 -47.09
N SER A 214 -34.12 6.83 -48.11
CA SER A 214 -35.07 7.34 -49.10
C SER A 214 -35.21 6.31 -50.23
N ASN A 215 -36.37 5.67 -50.23
CA ASN A 215 -36.88 4.94 -51.39
C ASN A 215 -37.24 5.92 -52.47
N VAL A 216 -36.67 5.79 -53.64
CA VAL A 216 -37.20 6.32 -54.89
C VAL A 216 -37.47 5.14 -55.80
N LEU A 217 -38.76 4.89 -55.97
CA LEU A 217 -39.30 4.12 -57.07
C LEU A 217 -39.21 5.00 -58.31
N ASP A 218 -38.70 4.49 -59.40
CA ASP A 218 -39.07 4.95 -60.74
C ASP A 218 -39.32 3.78 -61.66
N ILE A 219 -40.41 3.95 -62.32
CA ILE A 219 -41.09 3.10 -63.24
C ILE A 219 -40.59 3.48 -64.65
N ASP A 220 -40.19 2.45 -65.42
CA ASP A 220 -40.65 2.19 -66.83
C ASP A 220 -39.93 0.97 -67.37
#